data_71821a2809bbf2edf153d5d08dba6ea1
#
_entry.id   71821a2809bbf2edf153d5d08dba6ea1
#
_cell.length_a   1.000
_cell.length_b   1.000
_cell.length_c   1.000
_cell.angle_alpha   90.00
_cell.angle_beta   90.00
_cell.angle_gamma   90.00
#
_symmetry.space_group_name_H-M   'P 1'
#
loop_
_entity.id
_entity.type
_entity.pdbx_description
1 polymer ?
#
loop_
_entity_poly.entity_id
_entity_poly.type
_entity_poly.pdbx_seq_one_letter_code
_entity_poly.pdbx_strand_id
1 'polypeptide(L)'
;MECYINPNIDYLDIPAMVAKQRKVVQDKVASMTRHDVVQPGLQVFKGGEKKIELDQIPGAVAGGFSYESHLQGRGALTERESNETMLAQTLQEIMSTVEKSEQAWPFMEPVRREDVPDYYDVIKDPIDLSRIKEKLNDGLYKTKEMFMADIDLMCENCKTYNPPDSVFFKAGVDIKRVCDEEMRRLGIL
;
A
#
# COMPACT_ATOMS: atom_id res chain seq x y z
N MET A 1 23.23 -34.40 1.70
CA MET A 1 23.14 -32.93 2.04
C MET A 1 24.59 -32.51 2.26
N GLU A 2 25.15 -31.72 1.32
CA GLU A 2 26.50 -31.17 1.48
C GLU A 2 26.41 -29.88 2.30
N CYS A 3 27.24 -29.79 3.35
CA CYS A 3 27.33 -28.59 4.18
C CYS A 3 28.57 -27.82 3.77
N TYR A 4 28.38 -26.61 3.22
CA TYR A 4 29.47 -25.70 2.90
C TYR A 4 29.96 -24.97 4.17
N ILE A 5 31.21 -25.22 4.55
CA ILE A 5 31.86 -24.53 5.67
C ILE A 5 32.66 -23.37 5.11
N ASN A 6 32.28 -22.11 5.47
CA ASN A 6 32.98 -20.92 5.00
C ASN A 6 34.37 -20.83 5.67
N PRO A 7 35.49 -20.87 4.92
CA PRO A 7 36.86 -20.88 5.48
C PRO A 7 37.23 -19.58 6.20
N ASN A 8 36.46 -18.49 6.02
CA ASN A 8 36.71 -17.20 6.68
C ASN A 8 36.01 -17.07 8.03
N ILE A 9 35.27 -18.08 8.46
CA ILE A 9 34.56 -18.11 9.74
C ILE A 9 35.25 -19.07 10.70
N ASP A 10 35.71 -18.53 11.82
CA ASP A 10 36.21 -19.36 12.93
C ASP A 10 35.03 -19.87 13.75
N TYR A 11 34.58 -21.06 13.44
CA TYR A 11 33.46 -21.71 14.13
C TYR A 11 33.80 -22.18 15.55
N LEU A 12 35.08 -22.17 15.93
CA LEU A 12 35.50 -22.51 17.28
C LEU A 12 35.42 -21.34 18.26
N ASP A 13 35.41 -20.12 17.73
CA ASP A 13 35.30 -18.90 18.54
C ASP A 13 34.17 -17.99 18.07
N ILE A 14 32.96 -18.51 18.02
CA ILE A 14 31.75 -17.77 17.69
C ILE A 14 31.53 -16.52 18.59
N PRO A 15 31.77 -16.59 19.92
CA PRO A 15 31.62 -15.41 20.77
C PRO A 15 32.51 -14.24 20.35
N ALA A 16 33.78 -14.46 20.03
CA ALA A 16 34.68 -13.39 19.60
C ALA A 16 34.28 -12.83 18.22
N MET A 17 33.85 -13.69 17.31
CA MET A 17 33.32 -13.26 16.01
C MET A 17 32.08 -12.34 16.19
N VAL A 18 31.12 -12.72 17.01
CA VAL A 18 29.91 -11.94 17.29
C VAL A 18 30.27 -10.61 17.97
N ALA A 19 31.22 -10.61 18.91
CA ALA A 19 31.71 -9.39 19.56
C ALA A 19 32.34 -8.42 18.54
N LYS A 20 33.15 -8.95 17.62
CA LYS A 20 33.76 -8.15 16.53
C LYS A 20 32.71 -7.57 15.58
N GLN A 21 31.72 -8.37 15.20
CA GLN A 21 30.60 -7.88 14.35
C GLN A 21 29.79 -6.79 15.05
N ARG A 22 29.44 -6.99 16.34
CA ARG A 22 28.76 -5.96 17.14
C ARG A 22 29.54 -4.66 17.18
N LYS A 23 30.85 -4.73 17.41
CA LYS A 23 31.70 -3.53 17.43
C LYS A 23 31.66 -2.80 16.10
N VAL A 24 31.81 -3.50 14.97
CA VAL A 24 31.73 -2.88 13.65
C VAL A 24 30.40 -2.17 13.41
N VAL A 25 29.29 -2.81 13.81
CA VAL A 25 27.95 -2.21 13.68
C VAL A 25 27.84 -0.98 14.59
N GLN A 26 28.29 -1.05 15.84
CA GLN A 26 28.29 0.09 16.78
C GLN A 26 29.12 1.25 16.26
N ASP A 27 30.33 0.98 15.77
CA ASP A 27 31.22 1.99 15.20
C ASP A 27 30.58 2.65 13.95
N LYS A 28 29.89 1.85 13.13
CA LYS A 28 29.15 2.37 11.97
C LYS A 28 27.96 3.23 12.39
N VAL A 29 27.17 2.81 13.35
CA VAL A 29 26.06 3.60 13.89
C VAL A 29 26.56 4.91 14.49
N ALA A 30 27.64 4.88 15.30
CA ALA A 30 28.23 6.08 15.88
C ALA A 30 28.77 7.05 14.81
N SER A 31 29.26 6.53 13.68
CA SER A 31 29.70 7.37 12.56
C SER A 31 28.55 8.02 11.77
N MET A 32 27.35 7.46 11.84
CA MET A 32 26.17 7.93 11.08
C MET A 32 25.19 8.75 11.95
N THR A 33 25.31 8.67 13.26
CA THR A 33 24.39 9.34 14.20
C THR A 33 25.18 10.20 15.18
N ARG A 34 24.54 11.20 15.74
CA ARG A 34 25.07 12.07 16.81
C ARG A 34 24.20 11.98 18.05
N HIS A 35 23.64 10.82 18.35
CA HIS A 35 22.74 10.60 19.48
C HIS A 35 23.43 10.73 20.85
N ASP A 36 24.76 10.64 20.88
CA ASP A 36 25.61 10.82 22.05
C ASP A 36 25.95 12.30 22.34
N VAL A 37 25.66 13.21 21.39
CA VAL A 37 25.91 14.64 21.56
C VAL A 37 24.75 15.28 22.32
N VAL A 38 25.02 15.67 23.54
CA VAL A 38 24.06 16.43 24.36
C VAL A 38 24.00 17.87 23.89
N GLN A 39 22.86 18.28 23.35
CA GLN A 39 22.65 19.66 22.94
C GLN A 39 22.25 20.53 24.14
N PRO A 40 22.81 21.75 24.30
CA PRO A 40 22.38 22.68 25.32
C PRO A 40 20.91 23.08 25.04
N GLY A 41 20.13 23.17 26.12
CA GLY A 41 18.74 23.63 26.01
C GLY A 41 18.65 25.07 25.49
N LEU A 42 17.53 25.40 24.88
CA LEU A 42 17.26 26.72 24.33
C LEU A 42 17.14 27.75 25.44
N GLN A 43 17.98 28.80 25.40
CA GLN A 43 17.97 29.90 26.37
C GLN A 43 17.14 31.11 25.87
N VAL A 44 16.81 31.15 24.59
CA VAL A 44 16.18 32.30 23.90
C VAL A 44 14.84 32.68 24.56
N PHE A 45 14.03 31.71 24.94
CA PHE A 45 12.73 31.95 25.57
C PHE A 45 12.82 32.60 26.98
N LYS A 46 14.01 32.54 27.62
CA LYS A 46 14.23 33.23 28.89
C LYS A 46 14.30 34.78 28.74
N GLY A 47 14.58 35.23 27.50
CA GLY A 47 14.62 36.66 27.16
C GLY A 47 13.25 37.24 26.74
N GLY A 48 12.18 36.45 26.77
CA GLY A 48 10.82 36.87 26.40
C GLY A 48 10.49 36.74 24.93
N GLU A 49 11.35 36.16 24.11
CA GLU A 49 11.05 35.84 22.69
C GLU A 49 9.98 34.76 22.60
N LYS A 50 9.02 34.94 21.69
CA LYS A 50 7.89 34.00 21.48
C LYS A 50 8.10 33.04 20.31
N LYS A 51 9.08 33.31 19.47
CA LYS A 51 9.41 32.50 18.29
C LYS A 51 10.92 32.39 18.14
N ILE A 52 11.35 31.28 17.62
CA ILE A 52 12.74 31.00 17.25
C ILE A 52 12.73 30.36 15.86
N GLU A 53 13.64 30.75 15.02
CA GLU A 53 13.83 30.12 13.72
C GLU A 53 14.52 28.77 13.88
N LEU A 54 14.20 27.81 13.02
CA LEU A 54 14.66 26.42 13.11
C LEU A 54 16.19 26.29 12.98
N ASP A 55 16.82 27.18 12.21
CA ASP A 55 18.27 27.29 12.08
C ASP A 55 18.99 27.73 13.34
N GLN A 56 18.27 28.33 14.27
CA GLN A 56 18.77 28.76 15.59
C GLN A 56 18.68 27.66 16.66
N ILE A 57 18.13 26.47 16.29
CA ILE A 57 18.05 25.32 17.17
C ILE A 57 19.27 24.41 16.97
N PRO A 58 20.26 24.40 17.90
CA PRO A 58 21.52 23.68 17.65
C PRO A 58 21.34 22.19 17.38
N GLY A 59 20.40 21.53 18.04
CA GLY A 59 20.09 20.13 17.85
C GLY A 59 19.47 19.82 16.47
N ALA A 60 18.65 20.72 15.94
CA ALA A 60 18.05 20.58 14.64
C ALA A 60 19.11 20.68 13.53
N VAL A 61 19.94 21.72 13.58
CA VAL A 61 21.05 21.94 12.63
C VAL A 61 22.08 20.80 12.69
N ALA A 62 22.46 20.39 13.90
CA ALA A 62 23.40 19.28 14.10
C ALA A 62 22.85 17.93 13.63
N GLY A 63 21.53 17.77 13.67
CA GLY A 63 20.81 16.60 13.14
C GLY A 63 20.63 16.61 11.62
N GLY A 64 21.15 17.63 10.93
CA GLY A 64 21.04 17.76 9.46
C GLY A 64 19.68 18.31 9.00
N PHE A 65 18.89 18.89 9.92
CA PHE A 65 17.66 19.56 9.52
C PHE A 65 17.98 20.83 8.71
N SER A 66 17.38 20.98 7.55
CA SER A 66 17.33 22.22 6.81
C SER A 66 15.88 22.55 6.42
N TYR A 67 15.55 23.84 6.38
CA TYR A 67 14.22 24.28 5.97
C TYR A 67 13.90 23.84 4.54
N GLU A 68 14.89 23.82 3.65
CA GLU A 68 14.77 23.37 2.27
C GLU A 68 14.45 21.87 2.19
N SER A 69 15.15 21.02 2.95
CA SER A 69 14.89 19.58 2.99
C SER A 69 13.52 19.26 3.59
N HIS A 70 13.06 20.08 4.55
CA HIS A 70 11.72 19.95 5.12
C HIS A 70 10.63 20.32 4.12
N LEU A 71 10.84 21.38 3.34
CA LEU A 71 9.90 21.76 2.28
C LEU A 71 9.88 20.74 1.14
N GLN A 72 11.02 20.16 0.76
CA GLN A 72 11.09 19.06 -0.21
C GLN A 72 10.39 17.81 0.31
N GLY A 73 10.56 17.48 1.60
CA GLY A 73 9.81 16.38 2.24
C GLY A 73 8.31 16.62 2.29
N ARG A 74 7.86 17.88 2.51
CA ARG A 74 6.44 18.25 2.43
C ARG A 74 5.90 18.18 1.00
N GLY A 75 6.70 18.58 0.01
CA GLY A 75 6.36 18.42 -1.41
C GLY A 75 6.15 16.97 -1.79
N ALA A 76 7.01 16.07 -1.33
CA ALA A 76 6.87 14.63 -1.54
C ALA A 76 5.64 14.03 -0.82
N LEU A 77 5.27 14.55 0.34
CA LEU A 77 4.04 14.15 1.04
C LEU A 77 2.79 14.64 0.30
N THR A 78 2.80 15.89 -0.19
CA THR A 78 1.69 16.44 -0.98
C THR A 78 1.54 15.78 -2.35
N GLU A 79 2.65 15.39 -3.01
CA GLU A 79 2.60 14.58 -4.24
C GLU A 79 2.04 13.19 -3.97
N ARG A 80 2.40 12.56 -2.86
CA ARG A 80 1.88 11.24 -2.49
C ARG A 80 0.39 11.29 -2.15
N GLU A 81 -0.05 12.27 -1.36
CA GLU A 81 -1.46 12.51 -1.07
C GLU A 81 -2.26 12.86 -2.33
N SER A 82 -1.68 13.65 -3.24
CA SER A 82 -2.28 13.96 -4.54
C SER A 82 -2.43 12.70 -5.40
N ASN A 83 -1.41 11.84 -5.45
CA ASN A 83 -1.45 10.60 -6.22
C ASN A 83 -2.45 9.59 -5.64
N GLU A 84 -2.54 9.48 -4.30
CA GLU A 84 -3.55 8.63 -3.65
C GLU A 84 -4.97 9.15 -3.92
N THR A 85 -5.19 10.45 -3.90
CA THR A 85 -6.48 11.07 -4.22
C THR A 85 -6.85 10.89 -5.69
N MET A 86 -5.89 11.08 -6.60
CA MET A 86 -6.10 10.84 -8.03
C MET A 86 -6.43 9.37 -8.32
N LEU A 87 -5.72 8.44 -7.70
CA LEU A 87 -6.02 7.02 -7.83
C LEU A 87 -7.44 6.69 -7.37
N ALA A 88 -7.82 7.16 -6.18
CA ALA A 88 -9.16 6.94 -5.63
C ALA A 88 -10.25 7.48 -6.58
N GLN A 89 -10.08 8.70 -7.11
CA GLN A 89 -11.02 9.29 -8.07
C GLN A 89 -11.11 8.48 -9.35
N THR A 90 -9.97 8.04 -9.88
CA THR A 90 -9.93 7.21 -11.10
C THR A 90 -10.62 5.87 -10.88
N LEU A 91 -10.38 5.20 -9.76
CA LEU A 91 -11.05 3.94 -9.43
C LEU A 91 -12.56 4.12 -9.21
N GLN A 92 -12.99 5.26 -8.64
CA GLN A 92 -14.41 5.60 -8.54
C GLN A 92 -15.08 5.80 -9.91
N GLU A 93 -14.39 6.42 -10.85
CA GLU A 93 -14.90 6.58 -12.23
C GLU A 93 -15.10 5.22 -12.90
N ILE A 94 -14.10 4.32 -12.80
CA ILE A 94 -14.19 2.96 -13.31
C ILE A 94 -15.35 2.20 -12.66
N MET A 95 -15.44 2.25 -11.32
CA MET A 95 -16.52 1.60 -10.58
C MET A 95 -17.90 2.10 -11.02
N SER A 96 -18.04 3.42 -11.21
CA SER A 96 -19.29 4.02 -11.71
C SER A 96 -19.65 3.54 -13.12
N THR A 97 -18.66 3.35 -14.00
CA THR A 97 -18.88 2.83 -15.35
C THR A 97 -19.30 1.35 -15.32
N VAL A 98 -18.63 0.56 -14.48
CA VAL A 98 -18.97 -0.86 -14.27
C VAL A 98 -20.39 -1.01 -13.71
N GLU A 99 -20.76 -0.27 -12.67
CA GLU A 99 -22.11 -0.31 -12.06
C GLU A 99 -23.24 0.08 -13.05
N LYS A 100 -22.96 0.97 -13.99
CA LYS A 100 -23.93 1.41 -15.00
C LYS A 100 -24.06 0.45 -16.19
N SER A 101 -23.17 -0.54 -16.28
CA SER A 101 -23.27 -1.56 -17.33
C SER A 101 -24.54 -2.38 -17.19
N GLU A 102 -25.21 -2.67 -18.30
CA GLU A 102 -26.39 -3.53 -18.32
C GLU A 102 -26.11 -4.96 -17.77
N GLN A 103 -24.85 -5.36 -17.77
CA GLN A 103 -24.42 -6.69 -17.30
C GLN A 103 -24.02 -6.69 -15.81
N ALA A 104 -24.09 -5.55 -15.10
CA ALA A 104 -23.68 -5.46 -13.71
C ALA A 104 -24.67 -6.08 -12.71
N TRP A 105 -25.95 -6.24 -13.10
CA TRP A 105 -27.02 -6.64 -12.20
C TRP A 105 -26.76 -7.91 -11.36
N PRO A 106 -26.06 -8.96 -11.86
CA PRO A 106 -25.80 -10.16 -11.06
C PRO A 106 -24.77 -9.93 -9.95
N PHE A 107 -24.02 -8.83 -10.04
CA PHE A 107 -22.86 -8.54 -9.19
C PHE A 107 -23.10 -7.39 -8.20
N MET A 108 -24.27 -6.76 -8.25
CA MET A 108 -24.58 -5.56 -7.44
C MET A 108 -24.64 -5.84 -5.95
N GLU A 109 -25.10 -7.04 -5.58
CA GLU A 109 -25.29 -7.48 -4.19
C GLU A 109 -24.70 -8.88 -3.98
N PRO A 110 -24.34 -9.26 -2.73
CA PRO A 110 -23.92 -10.61 -2.41
C PRO A 110 -24.96 -11.67 -2.79
N VAL A 111 -24.49 -12.82 -3.28
CA VAL A 111 -25.35 -13.97 -3.55
C VAL A 111 -26.01 -14.44 -2.26
N ARG A 112 -27.34 -14.55 -2.26
CA ARG A 112 -28.08 -14.98 -1.07
C ARG A 112 -28.12 -16.51 -0.97
N ARG A 113 -27.91 -17.03 0.23
CA ARG A 113 -27.97 -18.48 0.49
C ARG A 113 -29.36 -19.07 0.23
N GLU A 114 -30.40 -18.25 0.38
CA GLU A 114 -31.77 -18.65 0.11
C GLU A 114 -32.01 -18.93 -1.38
N ASP A 115 -31.33 -18.14 -2.25
CA ASP A 115 -31.49 -18.25 -3.72
C ASP A 115 -30.54 -19.31 -4.31
N VAL A 116 -29.32 -19.42 -3.74
CA VAL A 116 -28.28 -20.32 -4.25
C VAL A 116 -27.57 -21.00 -3.06
N PRO A 117 -28.14 -22.10 -2.51
CA PRO A 117 -27.67 -22.71 -1.25
C PRO A 117 -26.23 -23.24 -1.30
N ASP A 118 -25.78 -23.75 -2.44
CA ASP A 118 -24.48 -24.40 -2.65
C ASP A 118 -23.39 -23.45 -3.13
N TYR A 119 -23.71 -22.16 -3.36
CA TYR A 119 -22.76 -21.18 -3.87
C TYR A 119 -21.50 -21.09 -2.99
N TYR A 120 -21.68 -21.00 -1.68
CA TYR A 120 -20.58 -20.85 -0.72
C TYR A 120 -19.83 -22.18 -0.43
N ASP A 121 -20.36 -23.30 -0.92
CA ASP A 121 -19.64 -24.57 -0.88
C ASP A 121 -18.63 -24.65 -2.02
N VAL A 122 -18.93 -24.01 -3.15
CA VAL A 122 -18.07 -23.93 -4.33
C VAL A 122 -17.12 -22.71 -4.26
N ILE A 123 -17.65 -21.53 -3.99
CA ILE A 123 -16.91 -20.27 -3.94
C ILE A 123 -16.44 -19.98 -2.51
N LYS A 124 -15.12 -19.99 -2.29
CA LYS A 124 -14.53 -19.81 -0.95
C LYS A 124 -14.31 -18.34 -0.59
N ASP A 125 -14.01 -17.51 -1.57
CA ASP A 125 -13.75 -16.09 -1.40
C ASP A 125 -14.78 -15.28 -2.21
N PRO A 126 -16.04 -15.19 -1.72
CA PRO A 126 -17.10 -14.48 -2.41
C PRO A 126 -16.84 -12.97 -2.38
N ILE A 127 -17.05 -12.32 -3.49
CA ILE A 127 -16.95 -10.87 -3.64
C ILE A 127 -17.93 -10.37 -4.69
N ASP A 128 -18.45 -9.17 -4.49
CA ASP A 128 -19.44 -8.50 -5.33
C ASP A 128 -19.10 -7.00 -5.43
N LEU A 129 -19.83 -6.27 -6.27
CA LEU A 129 -19.58 -4.83 -6.51
C LEU A 129 -19.85 -3.99 -5.25
N SER A 130 -20.82 -4.38 -4.41
CA SER A 130 -21.08 -3.64 -3.17
C SER A 130 -19.87 -3.70 -2.24
N ARG A 131 -19.24 -4.87 -2.12
CA ARG A 131 -18.05 -5.08 -1.30
C ARG A 131 -16.82 -4.36 -1.86
N ILE A 132 -16.66 -4.36 -3.19
CA ILE A 132 -15.58 -3.61 -3.87
C ILE A 132 -15.77 -2.10 -3.62
N LYS A 133 -17.00 -1.62 -3.70
CA LYS A 133 -17.34 -0.21 -3.43
C LYS A 133 -17.08 0.19 -1.98
N GLU A 134 -17.41 -0.65 -1.01
CA GLU A 134 -17.05 -0.43 0.39
C GLU A 134 -15.54 -0.29 0.56
N LYS A 135 -14.75 -1.25 0.03
CA LYS A 135 -13.29 -1.21 0.08
C LYS A 135 -12.72 0.06 -0.56
N LEU A 136 -13.34 0.52 -1.66
CA LEU A 136 -12.94 1.75 -2.33
C LEU A 136 -13.21 2.99 -1.46
N ASN A 137 -14.40 3.07 -0.86
CA ASN A 137 -14.78 4.18 0.02
C ASN A 137 -13.93 4.22 1.29
N ASP A 138 -13.54 3.07 1.81
CA ASP A 138 -12.65 2.93 2.98
C ASP A 138 -11.18 3.21 2.64
N GLY A 139 -10.87 3.49 1.37
CA GLY A 139 -9.51 3.78 0.91
C GLY A 139 -8.55 2.60 1.02
N LEU A 140 -9.06 1.36 0.93
CA LEU A 140 -8.26 0.14 1.06
C LEU A 140 -7.45 -0.17 -0.20
N TYR A 141 -7.81 0.36 -1.36
CA TYR A 141 -7.06 0.19 -2.59
C TYR A 141 -5.92 1.20 -2.68
N LYS A 142 -4.71 0.75 -2.35
CA LYS A 142 -3.49 1.57 -2.43
C LYS A 142 -2.84 1.54 -3.81
N THR A 143 -3.20 0.58 -4.64
CA THR A 143 -2.75 0.46 -6.03
C THR A 143 -3.91 -0.02 -6.92
N LYS A 144 -3.81 0.25 -8.21
CA LYS A 144 -4.79 -0.22 -9.20
C LYS A 144 -4.85 -1.76 -9.28
N GLU A 145 -3.72 -2.42 -9.06
CA GLU A 145 -3.60 -3.88 -9.09
C GLU A 145 -4.47 -4.53 -8.00
N MET A 146 -4.58 -3.91 -6.82
CA MET A 146 -5.45 -4.40 -5.74
C MET A 146 -6.93 -4.35 -6.16
N PHE A 147 -7.36 -3.27 -6.78
CA PHE A 147 -8.71 -3.13 -7.30
C PHE A 147 -9.00 -4.13 -8.42
N MET A 148 -8.05 -4.26 -9.37
CA MET A 148 -8.15 -5.22 -10.47
C MET A 148 -8.26 -6.66 -9.96
N ALA A 149 -7.48 -7.03 -8.96
CA ALA A 149 -7.53 -8.36 -8.36
C ALA A 149 -8.93 -8.71 -7.81
N ASP A 150 -9.62 -7.75 -7.20
CA ASP A 150 -10.98 -7.97 -6.70
C ASP A 150 -12.01 -8.08 -7.85
N ILE A 151 -11.89 -7.27 -8.89
CA ILE A 151 -12.72 -7.40 -10.11
C ILE A 151 -12.48 -8.75 -10.79
N ASP A 152 -11.22 -9.16 -10.92
CA ASP A 152 -10.85 -10.45 -11.49
C ASP A 152 -11.41 -11.60 -10.66
N LEU A 153 -11.27 -11.55 -9.34
CA LEU A 153 -11.82 -12.55 -8.43
C LEU A 153 -13.35 -12.68 -8.58
N MET A 154 -14.06 -11.56 -8.65
CA MET A 154 -15.52 -11.55 -8.87
C MET A 154 -15.90 -12.24 -10.18
N CYS A 155 -15.21 -11.90 -11.25
CA CYS A 155 -15.46 -12.48 -12.57
C CYS A 155 -15.09 -13.97 -12.65
N GLU A 156 -13.97 -14.38 -12.01
CA GLU A 156 -13.55 -15.79 -11.96
C GLU A 156 -14.50 -16.63 -11.08
N ASN A 157 -14.97 -16.10 -9.94
CA ASN A 157 -16.00 -16.74 -9.14
C ASN A 157 -17.27 -17.02 -9.98
N CYS A 158 -17.69 -16.03 -10.76
CA CYS A 158 -18.83 -16.18 -11.65
C CYS A 158 -18.62 -17.27 -12.69
N LYS A 159 -17.45 -17.32 -13.33
CA LYS A 159 -17.10 -18.36 -14.33
C LYS A 159 -16.94 -19.75 -13.70
N THR A 160 -16.47 -19.82 -12.48
CA THR A 160 -16.30 -21.08 -11.72
C THR A 160 -17.63 -21.71 -11.37
N TYR A 161 -18.58 -20.89 -10.97
CA TYR A 161 -19.89 -21.37 -10.53
C TYR A 161 -20.87 -21.63 -11.68
N ASN A 162 -20.82 -20.82 -12.74
CA ASN A 162 -21.81 -20.82 -13.81
C ASN A 162 -21.32 -21.53 -15.07
N PRO A 163 -22.19 -22.28 -15.79
CA PRO A 163 -21.87 -22.85 -17.09
C PRO A 163 -21.54 -21.77 -18.14
N PRO A 164 -20.64 -22.07 -19.11
CA PRO A 164 -20.18 -21.08 -20.11
C PRO A 164 -21.27 -20.47 -21.00
N ASP A 165 -22.39 -21.16 -21.18
CA ASP A 165 -23.53 -20.72 -21.98
C ASP A 165 -24.54 -19.88 -21.21
N SER A 166 -24.41 -19.82 -19.87
CA SER A 166 -25.31 -19.07 -18.99
C SER A 166 -25.20 -17.55 -19.20
N VAL A 167 -26.28 -16.84 -18.88
CA VAL A 167 -26.32 -15.37 -18.87
C VAL A 167 -25.33 -14.80 -17.84
N PHE A 168 -25.17 -15.47 -16.71
CA PHE A 168 -24.26 -15.04 -15.64
C PHE A 168 -22.79 -15.12 -16.07
N PHE A 169 -22.38 -16.23 -16.70
CA PHE A 169 -21.01 -16.37 -17.22
C PHE A 169 -20.70 -15.28 -18.23
N LYS A 170 -21.60 -15.03 -19.18
CA LYS A 170 -21.45 -13.97 -20.19
C LYS A 170 -21.37 -12.59 -19.53
N ALA A 171 -22.20 -12.33 -18.54
CA ALA A 171 -22.16 -11.09 -17.76
C ALA A 171 -20.80 -10.89 -17.09
N GLY A 172 -20.21 -11.93 -16.49
CA GLY A 172 -18.87 -11.86 -15.90
C GLY A 172 -17.77 -11.54 -16.92
N VAL A 173 -17.86 -12.09 -18.13
CA VAL A 173 -16.93 -11.77 -19.22
C VAL A 173 -17.10 -10.31 -19.66
N ASP A 174 -18.32 -9.85 -19.82
CA ASP A 174 -18.61 -8.48 -20.26
C ASP A 174 -18.20 -7.44 -19.21
N ILE A 175 -18.44 -7.68 -17.92
CA ILE A 175 -18.00 -6.79 -16.84
C ILE A 175 -16.47 -6.63 -16.83
N LYS A 176 -15.73 -7.73 -16.97
CA LYS A 176 -14.27 -7.66 -17.08
C LYS A 176 -13.84 -6.81 -18.29
N ARG A 177 -14.47 -7.02 -19.45
CA ARG A 177 -14.18 -6.24 -20.66
C ARG A 177 -14.48 -4.74 -20.45
N VAL A 178 -15.62 -4.39 -19.87
CA VAL A 178 -15.99 -2.99 -19.57
C VAL A 178 -14.97 -2.35 -18.63
N CYS A 179 -14.55 -3.06 -17.59
CA CYS A 179 -13.52 -2.56 -16.66
C CYS A 179 -12.19 -2.32 -17.38
N ASP A 180 -11.72 -3.27 -18.18
CA ASP A 180 -10.45 -3.17 -18.92
C ASP A 180 -10.49 -2.05 -19.98
N GLU A 181 -11.60 -1.88 -20.67
CA GLU A 181 -11.79 -0.79 -21.65
C GLU A 181 -11.73 0.57 -20.97
N GLU A 182 -12.38 0.73 -19.81
CA GLU A 182 -12.38 1.96 -19.07
C GLU A 182 -11.00 2.29 -18.49
N MET A 183 -10.27 1.29 -17.99
CA MET A 183 -8.90 1.47 -17.53
C MET A 183 -7.95 1.91 -18.65
N ARG A 184 -8.11 1.34 -19.87
CA ARG A 184 -7.35 1.80 -21.05
C ARG A 184 -7.72 3.24 -21.43
N ARG A 185 -9.01 3.59 -21.40
CA ARG A 185 -9.48 4.96 -21.65
C ARG A 185 -8.84 5.97 -20.72
N LEU A 186 -8.68 5.60 -19.46
CA LEU A 186 -8.06 6.43 -18.42
C LEU A 186 -6.52 6.33 -18.38
N GLY A 187 -5.91 5.51 -19.23
CA GLY A 187 -4.46 5.39 -19.36
C GLY A 187 -3.76 4.71 -18.17
N ILE A 188 -4.48 3.85 -17.45
CA ILE A 188 -3.96 3.14 -16.28
C ILE A 188 -3.80 1.62 -16.48
N LEU A 189 -4.20 1.09 -17.64
CA LEU A 189 -3.95 -0.28 -18.07
C LEU A 189 -2.87 -0.31 -19.13
#